data_88b974d3f85e7d10f072aac30abe5d51
#
_entry.id   88b974d3f85e7d10f072aac30abe5d51
#
_cell.length_a   1.000
_cell.length_b   1.000
_cell.length_c   1.000
_cell.angle_alpha   90.00
_cell.angle_beta   90.00
_cell.angle_gamma   90.00
#
_symmetry.space_group_name_H-M   'P 1'
#
loop_
_entity.id
_entity.type
_entity.pdbx_description
1 polymer ?
#
loop_
_entity_poly.entity_id
_entity_poly.type
_entity_poly.pdbx_seq_one_letter_code
_entity_poly.pdbx_strand_id
1 'polypeptide(L)'
;MLDNHYGLQPRARGGVNLSSKLRGDVSVIDDLHQSGCMRVLFPRGSKTLDAVLINTSGGVTGGDNIAVVARVGAGSDMTMTTQAAERAYCAQPGQVGQITTKLSIDAGGSLNWLPQELLLFNNSNLNRKLDV
;
A
#
# COMPACT_ATOMS: atom_id res chain seq x y z
N MET A 1 -7.55 -7.74 -33.86
CA MET A 1 -7.33 -8.18 -33.04
C MET A 1 -7.74 -7.85 -31.98
N LEU A 2 -8.15 -7.76 -31.43
CA LEU A 2 -8.31 -7.55 -30.58
C LEU A 2 -8.53 -8.21 -29.75
N ASP A 3 -8.57 -8.68 -29.62
CA ASP A 3 -8.71 -9.38 -29.10
C ASP A 3 -8.82 -9.97 -28.21
N ASN A 4 -9.25 -10.49 -28.56
CA ASN A 4 -8.77 -11.36 -27.70
C ASN A 4 -8.15 -10.86 -26.53
N HIS A 5 -7.97 -9.70 -26.50
CA HIS A 5 -7.39 -8.99 -25.42
C HIS A 5 -8.29 -8.86 -24.21
N TYR A 6 -9.54 -9.25 -24.29
CA TYR A 6 -10.43 -9.18 -23.13
C TYR A 6 -9.90 -9.97 -21.94
N GLY A 7 -9.32 -11.14 -22.19
CA GLY A 7 -8.74 -11.93 -21.13
C GLY A 7 -7.33 -11.54 -20.78
N LEU A 8 -6.73 -10.62 -21.55
CA LEU A 8 -5.33 -10.26 -21.43
C LEU A 8 -5.14 -8.80 -21.04
N GLN A 9 -6.16 -8.19 -20.44
CA GLN A 9 -6.03 -6.81 -19.98
C GLN A 9 -4.85 -6.70 -19.00
N PRO A 10 -4.04 -5.63 -19.11
CA PRO A 10 -2.96 -5.44 -18.17
C PRO A 10 -3.48 -5.40 -16.74
N ARG A 11 -2.74 -6.01 -15.85
CA ARG A 11 -3.03 -5.99 -14.43
C ARG A 11 -1.99 -5.14 -13.73
N ALA A 12 -2.45 -4.32 -12.80
CA ALA A 12 -1.55 -3.54 -12.01
C ALA A 12 -0.85 -4.43 -10.99
N ARG A 13 0.44 -4.26 -10.87
CA ARG A 13 1.22 -4.89 -9.82
C ARG A 13 2.03 -3.82 -9.15
N GLY A 14 2.12 -3.88 -7.85
CA GLY A 14 2.91 -2.93 -7.13
C GLY A 14 3.21 -3.38 -5.73
N GLY A 15 4.29 -2.85 -5.19
CA GLY A 15 4.68 -3.16 -3.84
C GLY A 15 5.44 -2.03 -3.18
N VAL A 16 5.35 -2.01 -1.87
CA VAL A 16 6.14 -1.14 -1.02
C VAL A 16 6.69 -1.99 0.11
N ASN A 17 8.00 -1.86 0.35
CA ASN A 17 8.64 -2.42 1.51
C ASN A 17 9.39 -1.27 2.19
N LEU A 18 8.90 -0.87 3.35
CA LEU A 18 9.40 0.31 4.06
C LEU A 18 9.74 -0.07 5.49
N SER A 19 10.92 0.33 5.92
CA SER A 19 11.29 0.21 7.33
C SER A 19 11.81 1.54 7.86
N SER A 20 11.57 1.77 9.14
CA SER A 20 12.03 2.96 9.86
C SER A 20 13.09 2.61 10.89
N LYS A 21 13.86 3.62 11.26
CA LYS A 21 14.81 3.54 12.39
C LYS A 21 14.85 4.88 13.11
N LEU A 22 15.34 4.84 14.32
CA LEU A 22 15.56 6.04 15.11
C LEU A 22 16.96 6.57 14.84
N ARG A 23 17.05 7.86 14.53
CA ARG A 23 18.32 8.57 14.37
C ARG A 23 18.31 9.76 15.33
N GLY A 24 19.01 9.61 16.43
CA GLY A 24 18.85 10.58 17.52
C GLY A 24 17.45 10.48 18.09
N ASP A 25 16.67 11.55 17.98
CA ASP A 25 15.28 11.59 18.42
C ASP A 25 14.30 11.68 17.23
N VAL A 26 14.77 11.42 16.03
CA VAL A 26 13.97 11.52 14.80
C VAL A 26 13.85 10.17 14.15
N SER A 27 12.64 9.79 13.76
CA SER A 27 12.37 8.58 12.98
C SER A 27 12.64 8.86 11.52
N VAL A 28 13.45 8.02 10.90
CA VAL A 28 13.90 8.17 9.51
C VAL A 28 13.71 6.87 8.75
N ILE A 29 13.81 6.94 7.42
CA ILE A 29 13.79 5.74 6.58
C ILE A 29 15.05 4.92 6.87
N ASP A 30 14.87 3.62 7.15
CA ASP A 30 15.96 2.67 7.18
C ASP A 30 16.14 2.03 5.81
N ASP A 31 15.06 1.51 5.25
CA ASP A 31 15.07 0.90 3.92
C ASP A 31 13.75 1.17 3.21
N LEU A 32 13.83 1.35 1.90
CA LEU A 32 12.66 1.56 1.06
C LEU A 32 12.85 0.86 -0.26
N HIS A 33 11.90 -0.01 -0.60
CA HIS A 33 11.80 -0.59 -1.91
C HIS A 33 10.36 -0.38 -2.41
N GLN A 34 10.22 0.24 -3.57
CA GLN A 34 8.92 0.45 -4.18
C GLN A 34 8.97 0.01 -5.64
N SER A 35 7.87 -0.58 -6.10
CA SER A 35 7.82 -1.18 -7.42
C SER A 35 6.44 -1.06 -8.03
N GLY A 36 6.38 -1.17 -9.35
CA GLY A 36 5.15 -1.18 -10.11
C GLY A 36 4.33 0.09 -9.92
N CYS A 37 3.04 -0.08 -9.67
CA CYS A 37 2.12 1.03 -9.53
C CYS A 37 2.18 1.73 -8.16
N MET A 38 2.99 1.24 -7.23
CA MET A 38 3.03 1.81 -5.88
C MET A 38 4.18 2.78 -5.71
N ARG A 39 3.90 3.88 -5.04
CA ARG A 39 4.88 4.91 -4.66
C ARG A 39 4.59 5.37 -3.24
N VAL A 40 5.61 5.94 -2.62
CA VAL A 40 5.50 6.52 -1.29
C VAL A 40 6.04 7.94 -1.32
N LEU A 41 5.29 8.87 -0.73
CA LEU A 41 5.76 10.22 -0.47
C LEU A 41 5.98 10.38 1.03
N PHE A 42 6.99 11.17 1.38
CA PHE A 42 7.35 11.42 2.77
C PHE A 42 7.25 12.93 3.07
N PRO A 43 6.09 13.38 3.58
CA PRO A 43 5.99 14.77 4.04
C PRO A 43 7.01 15.05 5.15
N ARG A 44 7.52 16.26 5.17
CA ARG A 44 8.55 16.67 6.14
C ARG A 44 7.95 17.49 7.27
N GLY A 45 8.71 17.69 8.33
CA GLY A 45 8.35 18.60 9.40
C GLY A 45 7.94 17.94 10.71
N SER A 46 8.13 16.62 10.82
CA SER A 46 7.77 15.86 12.01
C SER A 46 8.94 15.03 12.48
N LYS A 47 8.97 14.67 13.76
CA LYS A 47 9.88 13.65 14.27
C LYS A 47 9.43 12.24 13.95
N THR A 48 8.17 12.06 13.60
CA THR A 48 7.62 10.80 13.12
C THR A 48 7.93 10.66 11.64
N LEU A 49 8.17 9.44 11.19
CA LEU A 49 8.27 9.17 9.76
C LEU A 49 6.87 9.06 9.18
N ASP A 50 6.46 10.08 8.45
CA ASP A 50 5.15 10.11 7.80
C ASP A 50 5.29 9.59 6.37
N ALA A 51 4.46 8.62 6.02
CA ALA A 51 4.47 7.98 4.72
C ALA A 51 3.08 8.02 4.09
N VAL A 52 3.00 8.50 2.85
CA VAL A 52 1.76 8.53 2.09
C VAL A 52 1.88 7.56 0.93
N LEU A 53 1.08 6.51 0.96
CA LEU A 53 1.05 5.49 -0.09
C LEU A 53 0.21 5.99 -1.27
N ILE A 54 0.71 5.77 -2.47
CA ILE A 54 0.03 6.17 -3.70
C ILE A 54 -0.05 4.98 -4.63
N ASN A 55 -1.26 4.65 -5.06
CA ASN A 55 -1.50 3.71 -6.15
C ASN A 55 -1.65 4.52 -7.44
N THR A 56 -0.63 4.49 -8.28
CA THR A 56 -0.61 5.28 -9.52
C THR A 56 -1.51 4.71 -10.61
N SER A 57 -2.07 3.52 -10.42
CA SER A 57 -3.03 2.94 -11.37
C SER A 57 -4.45 3.49 -11.20
N GLY A 58 -4.69 4.28 -10.15
CA GLY A 58 -5.97 4.96 -9.95
C GLY A 58 -7.07 4.11 -9.33
N GLY A 59 -6.78 2.87 -8.96
CA GLY A 59 -7.74 1.96 -8.34
C GLY A 59 -7.31 0.52 -8.50
N VAL A 60 -8.18 -0.40 -8.10
CA VAL A 60 -7.90 -1.84 -8.13
C VAL A 60 -9.02 -2.53 -8.89
N THR A 61 -8.65 -3.45 -9.75
CA THR A 61 -9.62 -4.31 -10.44
C THR A 61 -9.18 -5.77 -10.32
N GLY A 62 -9.99 -6.66 -10.86
CA GLY A 62 -9.70 -8.09 -10.81
C GLY A 62 -8.35 -8.42 -11.43
N GLY A 63 -7.57 -9.25 -10.73
CA GLY A 63 -6.24 -9.64 -11.17
C GLY A 63 -5.12 -8.70 -10.75
N ASP A 64 -5.42 -7.52 -10.23
CA ASP A 64 -4.41 -6.62 -9.67
C ASP A 64 -3.84 -7.21 -8.39
N ASN A 65 -2.57 -6.92 -8.12
CA ASN A 65 -1.89 -7.41 -6.94
C ASN A 65 -1.03 -6.30 -6.34
N ILE A 66 -1.38 -5.88 -5.13
CA ILE A 66 -0.68 -4.83 -4.40
C ILE A 66 -0.26 -5.38 -3.05
N ALA A 67 1.01 -5.18 -2.71
CA ALA A 67 1.55 -5.62 -1.42
C ALA A 67 2.26 -4.47 -0.73
N VAL A 68 1.97 -4.30 0.54
CA VAL A 68 2.64 -3.31 1.39
C VAL A 68 3.21 -4.05 2.60
N VAL A 69 4.50 -3.87 2.83
CA VAL A 69 5.18 -4.39 4.01
C VAL A 69 5.85 -3.21 4.71
N ALA A 70 5.52 -3.01 5.97
CA ALA A 70 6.13 -1.95 6.76
C ALA A 70 6.64 -2.52 8.07
N ARG A 71 7.86 -2.11 8.44
CA ARG A 71 8.47 -2.48 9.69
C ARG A 71 8.95 -1.23 10.41
N VAL A 72 8.43 -1.03 11.62
CA VAL A 72 8.86 0.06 12.48
C VAL A 72 10.01 -0.44 13.33
N GLY A 73 11.19 0.12 13.13
CA GLY A 73 12.37 -0.25 13.90
C GLY A 73 12.27 0.20 15.36
N ALA A 74 13.10 -0.41 16.21
CA ALA A 74 13.04 -0.18 17.64
C ALA A 74 13.07 1.30 17.98
N GLY A 75 12.13 1.74 18.82
CA GLY A 75 12.04 3.11 19.31
C GLY A 75 11.59 4.15 18.30
N SER A 76 11.35 3.77 17.05
CA SER A 76 10.92 4.72 16.04
C SER A 76 9.40 4.80 15.95
N ASP A 77 8.90 5.87 15.31
CA ASP A 77 7.48 6.13 15.14
C ASP A 77 7.19 6.36 13.66
N MET A 78 6.16 5.70 13.16
CA MET A 78 5.74 5.83 11.76
C MET A 78 4.24 6.08 11.70
N THR A 79 3.83 6.94 10.78
CA THR A 79 2.43 7.13 10.42
C THR A 79 2.31 6.86 8.93
N MET A 80 1.38 5.98 8.56
CA MET A 80 1.11 5.64 7.17
C MET A 80 -0.33 5.96 6.83
N THR A 81 -0.52 6.62 5.72
CA THR A 81 -1.84 6.88 5.17
C THR A 81 -1.80 6.64 3.66
N THR A 82 -2.95 6.76 3.01
CA THR A 82 -3.04 6.71 1.55
C THR A 82 -3.40 8.07 1.03
N GLN A 83 -3.04 8.37 -0.23
CA GLN A 83 -3.26 9.69 -0.81
C GLN A 83 -4.74 10.03 -0.93
N ALA A 84 -5.57 9.04 -1.29
CA ALA A 84 -6.99 9.24 -1.55
C ALA A 84 -7.72 7.95 -1.26
N ALA A 85 -9.05 7.98 -1.37
CA ALA A 85 -9.86 6.78 -1.27
C ALA A 85 -9.39 5.75 -2.30
N GLU A 86 -9.25 4.50 -1.88
CA GLU A 86 -8.99 3.40 -2.80
C GLU A 86 -10.31 3.00 -3.45
N ARG A 87 -10.27 2.69 -4.74
CA ARG A 87 -11.45 2.31 -5.51
C ARG A 87 -11.28 0.92 -6.06
N ALA A 88 -12.23 0.04 -5.75
CA ALA A 88 -12.28 -1.29 -6.33
C ALA A 88 -13.31 -1.29 -7.44
N TYR A 89 -12.83 -1.45 -8.66
CA TYR A 89 -13.67 -1.40 -9.85
C TYR A 89 -14.24 -2.76 -10.21
N CYS A 90 -15.19 -2.77 -11.12
CA CYS A 90 -15.78 -3.99 -11.66
C CYS A 90 -14.70 -4.94 -12.15
N ALA A 91 -14.78 -6.19 -11.71
CA ALA A 91 -13.84 -7.24 -12.10
C ALA A 91 -14.47 -8.14 -13.15
N GLN A 92 -13.64 -8.71 -14.00
CA GLN A 92 -14.10 -9.77 -14.91
C GLN A 92 -14.40 -11.04 -14.10
N PRO A 93 -15.31 -11.89 -14.58
CA PRO A 93 -15.65 -13.12 -13.87
C PRO A 93 -14.41 -13.94 -13.53
N GLY A 94 -14.34 -14.43 -12.30
CA GLY A 94 -13.25 -15.27 -11.83
C GLY A 94 -11.97 -14.54 -11.48
N GLN A 95 -11.92 -13.23 -11.61
CA GLN A 95 -10.73 -12.44 -11.28
C GLN A 95 -10.91 -11.69 -9.97
N VAL A 96 -9.88 -11.71 -9.15
CA VAL A 96 -9.89 -11.09 -7.82
C VAL A 96 -8.71 -10.15 -7.72
N GLY A 97 -8.97 -8.90 -7.30
CA GLY A 97 -7.92 -7.99 -6.91
C GLY A 97 -7.39 -8.36 -5.52
N GLN A 98 -6.09 -8.26 -5.33
CA GLN A 98 -5.44 -8.60 -4.07
C GLN A 98 -4.74 -7.38 -3.50
N ILE A 99 -5.04 -7.06 -2.26
CA ILE A 99 -4.28 -6.06 -1.50
C ILE A 99 -3.85 -6.73 -0.19
N THR A 100 -2.55 -6.86 0.00
CA THR A 100 -1.99 -7.46 1.20
C THR A 100 -1.13 -6.43 1.91
N THR A 101 -1.36 -6.25 3.20
CA THR A 101 -0.57 -5.35 4.04
C THR A 101 -0.06 -6.12 5.24
N LYS A 102 1.25 -6.07 5.46
CA LYS A 102 1.90 -6.66 6.61
C LYS A 102 2.62 -5.57 7.40
N LEU A 103 2.31 -5.46 8.67
CA LEU A 103 2.88 -4.46 9.55
C LEU A 103 3.59 -5.16 10.71
N SER A 104 4.80 -4.74 11.01
CA SER A 104 5.52 -5.22 12.19
C SER A 104 6.15 -4.06 12.93
N ILE A 105 6.22 -4.17 14.25
CA ILE A 105 6.67 -3.10 15.12
C ILE A 105 7.65 -3.69 16.12
N ASP A 106 8.88 -3.20 16.10
CA ASP A 106 9.91 -3.64 17.03
C ASP A 106 9.72 -2.96 18.41
N ALA A 107 10.49 -3.39 19.38
CA ALA A 107 10.33 -2.93 20.75
C ALA A 107 10.40 -1.40 20.86
N GLY A 108 9.44 -0.82 21.56
CA GLY A 108 9.37 0.63 21.78
C GLY A 108 8.95 1.44 20.59
N GLY A 109 8.66 0.80 19.45
CA GLY A 109 8.18 1.48 18.28
C GLY A 109 6.68 1.71 18.30
N SER A 110 6.20 2.60 17.45
CA SER A 110 4.77 2.84 17.27
C SER A 110 4.43 3.05 15.80
N LEU A 111 3.25 2.61 15.40
CA LEU A 111 2.73 2.77 14.05
C LEU A 111 1.28 3.19 14.09
N ASN A 112 0.98 4.28 13.37
CA ASN A 112 -0.39 4.67 13.08
C ASN A 112 -0.70 4.27 11.64
N TRP A 113 -1.59 3.32 11.46
CA TRP A 113 -2.05 2.87 10.14
C TRP A 113 -3.41 3.51 9.87
N LEU A 114 -3.44 4.51 8.99
CA LEU A 114 -4.59 5.37 8.78
C LEU A 114 -4.96 5.46 7.29
N PRO A 115 -5.34 4.34 6.65
CA PRO A 115 -5.72 4.39 5.24
C PRO A 115 -7.03 5.17 5.07
N GLN A 116 -7.19 5.79 3.90
CA GLN A 116 -8.46 6.38 3.51
C GLN A 116 -9.49 5.28 3.23
N GLU A 117 -10.74 5.67 3.03
CA GLU A 117 -11.82 4.73 2.79
C GLU A 117 -11.62 3.92 1.50
N LEU A 118 -12.23 2.75 1.46
CA LEU A 118 -12.30 1.90 0.29
C LEU A 118 -13.70 1.98 -0.31
N LEU A 119 -13.79 2.36 -1.58
CA LEU A 119 -15.05 2.45 -2.32
C LEU A 119 -15.20 1.20 -3.18
N LEU A 120 -16.24 0.43 -2.95
CA LEU A 120 -16.52 -0.80 -3.70
C LEU A 120 -17.57 -0.49 -4.77
N PHE A 121 -17.18 -0.59 -6.02
CA PHE A 121 -18.08 -0.40 -7.15
C PHE A 121 -18.83 -1.70 -7.43
N ASN A 122 -19.94 -1.60 -8.13
CA ASN A 122 -20.74 -2.77 -8.51
C ASN A 122 -19.87 -3.80 -9.24
N ASN A 123 -20.05 -5.07 -8.87
CA ASN A 123 -19.33 -6.20 -9.44
C ASN A 123 -17.81 -6.15 -9.22
N SER A 124 -17.35 -5.35 -8.27
CA SER A 124 -15.97 -5.44 -7.83
C SER A 124 -15.72 -6.76 -7.12
N ASN A 125 -14.49 -7.25 -7.20
CA ASN A 125 -14.09 -8.48 -6.54
C ASN A 125 -12.69 -8.28 -5.95
N LEU A 126 -12.64 -8.07 -4.65
CA LEU A 126 -11.43 -7.66 -3.96
C LEU A 126 -11.23 -8.52 -2.71
N ASN A 127 -10.01 -8.99 -2.54
CA ASN A 127 -9.56 -9.61 -1.30
C ASN A 127 -8.50 -8.70 -0.67
N ARG A 128 -8.83 -8.12 0.47
CA ARG A 128 -7.93 -7.23 1.20
C ARG A 128 -7.60 -7.83 2.56
N LYS A 129 -6.32 -7.97 2.84
CA LYS A 129 -5.84 -8.60 4.06
C LYS A 129 -4.85 -7.69 4.77
N LEU A 130 -5.04 -7.55 6.06
CA LEU A 130 -4.11 -6.84 6.95
C LEU A 130 -3.59 -7.82 8.01
N ASP A 131 -2.28 -7.91 8.09
CA ASP A 131 -1.56 -8.74 9.06
C ASP A 131 -0.70 -7.83 9.93
N VAL A 132 -0.80 -8.00 11.24
CA VAL A 132 -0.04 -7.19 12.20
C VAL A 132 0.73 -8.08 13.18
#